data_142360db2645104c81d0bb1c70461b6e
#
_entry.id   142360db2645104c81d0bb1c70461b6e
#
_cell.length_a   1.000
_cell.length_b   1.000
_cell.length_c   1.000
_cell.angle_alpha   90.00
_cell.angle_beta   90.00
_cell.angle_gamma   90.00
#
_symmetry.space_group_name_H-M   'P 1'
#
loop_
_entity.id
_entity.type
_entity.pdbx_description
1 polymer ?
#
loop_
_entity_poly.entity_id
_entity_poly.type
_entity_poly.pdbx_seq_one_letter_code
_entity_poly.pdbx_strand_id
1 'polypeptide(L)'
;MPYVVTYKPPKGKEKSLDQILFGEMDESSSVKTRTYPGTVTRRYDSLPDGLYTADDIRRLINKLSDLPHMHCWYPKDMTSQYQIFAIPKRSGGVRTICAPRGRLYVDQVALRSLFQNDFAALYHTSAFAYCKGRSIKHCIQRHQANGSKWFLKLDFENFFGNTSKTFVLQQLEKIAPFSEVMRDAYGREILSKAIDICFFGGGLPQGTPISPMLTNLVMIPFDHAISNLLHKHGFVYTRYADDIQISHREKFSPGEIVNLVKIVLREQKMPYRIKNEKTRFGSSSGRNWNLGLMLNNENRITIGHEEHKRMKARIHSFVMDETHHNPWSHEDVQRLAGRLAYFESIEPYYAQHIIFSINKKLDVNFNRLLHKALKRNTQPAQQPSQDFWSILARAV
;
A
#
# COMPACT_ATOMS: atom_id res chain seq x y z
N MET A 1 -9.87 25.52 18.13
CA MET A 1 -9.84 25.20 19.57
C MET A 1 -8.90 24.02 19.75
N PRO A 2 -7.95 24.04 20.69
CA PRO A 2 -7.10 22.87 20.96
C PRO A 2 -7.98 21.75 21.56
N TYR A 3 -7.79 20.51 21.07
CA TYR A 3 -8.48 19.35 21.59
C TYR A 3 -7.89 18.97 22.95
N VAL A 4 -8.74 18.86 23.96
CA VAL A 4 -8.38 18.38 25.30
C VAL A 4 -8.65 16.87 25.31
N VAL A 5 -7.62 16.07 25.41
CA VAL A 5 -7.75 14.62 25.58
C VAL A 5 -7.54 14.29 27.06
N THR A 6 -8.61 13.89 27.73
CA THR A 6 -8.53 13.35 29.11
C THR A 6 -8.25 11.86 29.02
N TYR A 7 -7.10 11.42 29.52
CA TYR A 7 -6.69 10.02 29.53
C TYR A 7 -6.56 9.51 30.99
N LYS A 8 -7.09 8.31 31.24
CA LYS A 8 -6.88 7.57 32.47
C LYS A 8 -6.08 6.31 32.13
N PRO A 9 -4.83 6.16 32.60
CA PRO A 9 -3.99 5.02 32.22
C PRO A 9 -4.61 3.70 32.72
N PRO A 10 -4.56 2.61 31.90
CA PRO A 10 -4.90 1.28 32.36
C PRO A 10 -3.87 0.77 33.37
N LYS A 11 -4.34 0.02 34.38
CA LYS A 11 -3.44 -0.67 35.34
C LYS A 11 -2.78 -1.85 34.59
N GLY A 12 -1.47 -1.80 34.36
CA GLY A 12 -0.70 -2.88 33.74
C GLY A 12 0.73 -2.51 33.38
N LYS A 13 1.52 -3.50 32.96
CA LYS A 13 2.94 -3.34 32.56
C LYS A 13 3.16 -2.66 31.19
N GLU A 14 2.13 -2.05 30.60
CA GLU A 14 2.23 -1.31 29.35
C GLU A 14 2.50 0.16 29.65
N LYS A 15 3.51 0.74 28.99
CA LYS A 15 3.75 2.18 29.09
C LYS A 15 2.58 2.93 28.48
N SER A 16 2.06 3.94 29.17
CA SER A 16 0.99 4.80 28.64
C SER A 16 1.53 5.66 27.49
N LEU A 17 0.61 6.17 26.65
CA LEU A 17 0.98 7.10 25.59
C LEU A 17 1.71 8.32 26.15
N ASP A 18 1.26 8.82 27.30
CA ASP A 18 1.90 9.93 27.99
C ASP A 18 3.33 9.59 28.45
N GLN A 19 3.57 8.40 29.00
CA GLN A 19 4.90 7.93 29.35
C GLN A 19 5.80 7.73 28.12
N ILE A 20 5.24 7.27 27.00
CA ILE A 20 5.97 7.09 25.76
C ILE A 20 6.25 8.44 25.08
N LEU A 21 5.26 9.34 25.05
CA LEU A 21 5.35 10.62 24.35
C LEU A 21 6.08 11.71 25.15
N PHE A 22 6.06 11.65 26.48
CA PHE A 22 6.57 12.74 27.34
C PHE A 22 7.57 12.29 28.41
N GLY A 23 7.92 11.00 28.45
CA GLY A 23 8.81 10.41 29.47
C GLY A 23 8.08 10.07 30.78
N GLU A 24 8.80 9.45 31.72
CA GLU A 24 8.30 9.18 33.07
C GLU A 24 8.18 10.51 33.85
N MET A 25 6.96 10.84 34.25
CA MET A 25 6.69 11.99 35.10
C MET A 25 6.35 11.53 36.52
N ASP A 26 6.88 12.24 37.48
CA ASP A 26 6.67 12.03 38.92
C ASP A 26 5.18 12.00 39.26
N GLU A 27 4.76 11.01 40.06
CA GLU A 27 3.34 10.73 40.37
C GLU A 27 2.65 11.81 41.24
N SER A 28 3.27 12.93 41.50
CA SER A 28 2.77 13.96 42.45
C SER A 28 1.95 15.08 41.81
N SER A 29 1.65 15.05 40.50
CA SER A 29 0.91 16.13 39.89
C SER A 29 -0.52 15.75 39.50
N SER A 30 -1.49 16.46 40.06
CA SER A 30 -2.90 16.55 39.73
C SER A 30 -3.19 16.42 38.22
N VAL A 31 -4.36 15.83 37.89
CA VAL A 31 -4.93 15.73 36.53
C VAL A 31 -4.68 17.03 35.76
N LYS A 32 -3.63 17.07 34.97
CA LYS A 32 -3.38 18.16 34.03
C LYS A 32 -4.00 17.78 32.71
N THR A 33 -5.00 18.55 32.31
CA THR A 33 -5.52 18.60 30.95
C THR A 33 -4.36 18.97 30.02
N ARG A 34 -3.85 18.02 29.25
CA ARG A 34 -2.78 18.29 28.30
C ARG A 34 -3.38 18.61 26.94
N THR A 35 -3.14 19.83 26.51
CA THR A 35 -3.26 20.19 25.08
C THR A 35 -2.03 19.62 24.37
N TYR A 36 -2.24 18.75 23.41
CA TYR A 36 -1.18 18.42 22.46
C TYR A 36 -0.71 19.71 21.79
N PRO A 37 0.61 20.03 21.84
CA PRO A 37 1.10 21.29 21.32
C PRO A 37 0.77 21.35 19.82
N GLY A 38 -0.03 22.34 19.51
CA GLY A 38 -0.25 22.84 18.17
C GLY A 38 -0.63 21.74 17.20
N THR A 39 -1.92 21.50 17.10
CA THR A 39 -2.47 21.22 15.80
C THR A 39 -1.70 22.04 14.81
N VAL A 40 -0.86 21.37 14.08
CA VAL A 40 -0.18 22.00 12.99
C VAL A 40 -1.24 22.28 11.92
N THR A 41 -1.96 23.37 12.09
CA THR A 41 -2.57 24.12 11.01
C THR A 41 -1.46 24.77 10.17
N ARG A 42 -0.25 24.28 10.25
CA ARG A 42 0.77 24.63 9.29
C ARG A 42 0.29 24.10 7.96
N ARG A 43 0.07 25.01 7.01
CA ARG A 43 0.15 24.72 5.60
C ARG A 43 1.26 23.70 5.44
N TYR A 44 1.04 22.73 4.61
CA TYR A 44 1.94 21.64 4.36
C TYR A 44 3.27 22.18 3.83
N ASP A 45 4.18 22.54 4.76
CA ASP A 45 5.50 23.12 4.49
C ASP A 45 6.53 22.03 4.14
N SER A 46 6.10 20.89 3.59
CA SER A 46 7.01 19.83 3.17
C SER A 46 7.80 20.17 1.90
N LEU A 47 7.36 21.20 1.19
CA LEU A 47 8.10 21.81 0.09
C LEU A 47 8.36 23.26 0.48
N PRO A 48 9.62 23.73 0.44
CA PRO A 48 9.94 25.11 0.72
C PRO A 48 9.08 26.04 -0.14
N ASP A 49 8.56 27.12 0.43
CA ASP A 49 7.94 28.18 -0.33
C ASP A 49 8.89 28.60 -1.46
N GLY A 50 8.43 28.52 -2.71
CA GLY A 50 9.22 28.89 -3.87
C GLY A 50 9.82 27.71 -4.67
N LEU A 51 9.49 26.46 -4.37
CA LEU A 51 9.94 25.29 -5.14
C LEU A 51 9.33 25.24 -6.55
N TYR A 52 8.19 25.88 -6.77
CA TYR A 52 7.50 25.97 -8.05
C TYR A 52 7.41 27.44 -8.50
N THR A 53 7.92 27.70 -9.70
CA THR A 53 7.79 29.01 -10.34
C THR A 53 6.41 29.18 -10.98
N ALA A 54 6.02 30.41 -11.30
CA ALA A 54 4.79 30.66 -12.06
C ALA A 54 4.77 29.91 -13.41
N ASP A 55 5.94 29.72 -14.01
CA ASP A 55 6.08 28.97 -15.27
C ASP A 55 5.90 27.46 -15.06
N ASP A 56 6.31 26.92 -13.91
CA ASP A 56 6.05 25.51 -13.58
C ASP A 56 4.55 25.27 -13.40
N ILE A 57 3.86 26.17 -12.73
CA ILE A 57 2.41 26.09 -12.54
C ILE A 57 1.67 26.21 -13.88
N ARG A 58 2.07 27.16 -14.72
CA ARG A 58 1.50 27.32 -16.07
C ARG A 58 1.73 26.08 -16.93
N ARG A 59 2.93 25.52 -16.90
CA ARG A 59 3.25 24.25 -17.58
C ARG A 59 2.40 23.09 -17.08
N LEU A 60 2.14 23.01 -15.77
CA LEU A 60 1.28 21.99 -15.19
C LEU A 60 -0.17 22.14 -15.65
N ILE A 61 -0.71 23.35 -15.63
CA ILE A 61 -2.07 23.63 -16.13
C ILE A 61 -2.19 23.23 -17.59
N ASN A 62 -1.21 23.59 -18.43
CA ASN A 62 -1.19 23.18 -19.85
C ASN A 62 -1.16 21.67 -20.00
N LYS A 63 -0.26 20.95 -19.29
CA LYS A 63 -0.23 19.49 -19.31
C LYS A 63 -1.57 18.85 -18.91
N LEU A 64 -2.27 19.41 -17.94
CA LEU A 64 -3.59 18.94 -17.54
C LEU A 64 -4.63 19.23 -18.62
N SER A 65 -4.60 20.41 -19.23
CA SER A 65 -5.50 20.81 -20.31
C SER A 65 -5.32 19.98 -21.58
N ASP A 66 -4.08 19.56 -21.86
CA ASP A 66 -3.72 18.79 -23.04
C ASP A 66 -4.02 17.28 -22.92
N LEU A 67 -4.50 16.84 -21.76
CA LEU A 67 -4.89 15.43 -21.57
C LEU A 67 -6.03 15.06 -22.55
N PRO A 68 -5.98 13.89 -23.21
CA PRO A 68 -6.94 13.52 -24.27
C PRO A 68 -8.39 13.63 -23.85
N HIS A 69 -8.72 13.27 -22.60
CA HIS A 69 -10.10 13.31 -22.09
C HIS A 69 -10.63 14.72 -21.82
N MET A 70 -9.78 15.72 -21.75
CA MET A 70 -10.21 17.12 -21.56
C MET A 70 -10.98 17.65 -22.75
N HIS A 71 -10.76 17.07 -23.94
CA HIS A 71 -11.41 17.42 -25.21
C HIS A 71 -12.51 16.45 -25.61
N CYS A 72 -12.94 15.56 -24.69
CA CYS A 72 -13.90 14.52 -24.97
C CYS A 72 -15.09 14.59 -24.03
N TRP A 73 -16.21 14.11 -24.53
CA TRP A 73 -17.39 13.95 -23.72
C TRP A 73 -17.43 12.54 -23.13
N TYR A 74 -17.73 12.45 -21.84
CA TYR A 74 -18.07 11.21 -21.16
C TYR A 74 -19.52 11.25 -20.67
N PRO A 75 -20.27 10.15 -20.74
CA PRO A 75 -21.63 10.10 -20.22
C PRO A 75 -21.63 10.32 -18.70
N LYS A 76 -22.70 10.92 -18.16
CA LYS A 76 -22.88 11.05 -16.71
C LYS A 76 -22.90 9.69 -16.01
N ASP A 77 -23.55 8.70 -16.65
CA ASP A 77 -23.48 7.31 -16.20
C ASP A 77 -22.30 6.60 -16.87
N MET A 78 -21.28 6.37 -16.08
CA MET A 78 -20.04 5.72 -16.51
C MET A 78 -20.11 4.18 -16.47
N THR A 79 -21.24 3.58 -16.14
CA THR A 79 -21.38 2.12 -15.95
C THR A 79 -20.94 1.34 -17.19
N SER A 80 -21.31 1.80 -18.39
CA SER A 80 -20.93 1.18 -19.67
C SER A 80 -19.41 1.26 -19.97
N GLN A 81 -18.70 2.17 -19.32
CA GLN A 81 -17.25 2.36 -19.49
C GLN A 81 -16.41 1.40 -18.66
N TYR A 82 -17.03 0.62 -17.77
CA TYR A 82 -16.36 -0.33 -16.88
C TYR A 82 -16.80 -1.76 -17.14
N GLN A 83 -15.87 -2.69 -16.99
CA GLN A 83 -16.17 -4.08 -16.71
C GLN A 83 -16.19 -4.28 -15.21
N ILE A 84 -17.35 -4.60 -14.66
CA ILE A 84 -17.55 -4.77 -13.22
C ILE A 84 -17.63 -6.27 -12.94
N PHE A 85 -16.76 -6.76 -12.04
CA PHE A 85 -16.76 -8.16 -11.59
C PHE A 85 -16.33 -8.29 -10.13
N ALA A 86 -16.68 -9.41 -9.51
CA ALA A 86 -16.39 -9.68 -8.12
C ALA A 86 -15.24 -10.70 -7.99
N ILE A 87 -14.29 -10.41 -7.10
CA ILE A 87 -13.20 -11.34 -6.73
C ILE A 87 -13.41 -11.78 -5.27
N PRO A 88 -13.40 -13.11 -4.98
CA PRO A 88 -13.47 -13.60 -3.61
C PRO A 88 -12.30 -13.09 -2.76
N LYS A 89 -12.58 -12.64 -1.54
CA LYS A 89 -11.54 -12.29 -0.55
C LYS A 89 -11.15 -13.54 0.23
N ARG A 90 -9.88 -13.67 0.60
CA ARG A 90 -9.39 -14.76 1.47
C ARG A 90 -10.04 -14.76 2.87
N SER A 91 -10.50 -13.62 3.33
CA SER A 91 -11.19 -13.43 4.62
C SER A 91 -12.71 -13.63 4.54
N GLY A 92 -13.22 -14.11 3.42
CA GLY A 92 -14.67 -14.16 3.14
C GLY A 92 -15.19 -12.86 2.51
N GLY A 93 -16.35 -12.97 1.84
CA GLY A 93 -16.95 -11.88 1.07
C GLY A 93 -16.28 -11.65 -0.28
N VAL A 94 -16.70 -10.58 -0.98
CA VAL A 94 -16.25 -10.26 -2.32
C VAL A 94 -15.61 -8.87 -2.38
N ARG A 95 -14.75 -8.67 -3.37
CA ARG A 95 -14.20 -7.37 -3.76
C ARG A 95 -14.71 -7.04 -5.15
N THR A 96 -15.42 -5.94 -5.28
CA THR A 96 -15.86 -5.44 -6.59
C THR A 96 -14.68 -4.76 -7.28
N ILE A 97 -14.37 -5.19 -8.48
CA ILE A 97 -13.37 -4.60 -9.36
C ILE A 97 -14.11 -3.91 -10.51
N CYS A 98 -13.73 -2.66 -10.75
CA CYS A 98 -14.25 -1.85 -11.86
C CYS A 98 -13.08 -1.61 -12.82
N ALA A 99 -12.90 -2.48 -13.80
CA ALA A 99 -11.85 -2.35 -14.81
C ALA A 99 -12.33 -1.40 -15.91
N PRO A 100 -11.67 -0.25 -16.14
CA PRO A 100 -12.05 0.66 -17.22
C PRO A 100 -11.79 0.01 -18.58
N ARG A 101 -12.65 0.32 -19.57
CA ARG A 101 -12.59 -0.24 -20.93
C ARG A 101 -12.33 0.84 -21.97
N GLY A 102 -11.84 0.40 -23.14
CA GLY A 102 -11.71 1.22 -24.33
C GLY A 102 -10.99 2.54 -24.04
N ARG A 103 -11.63 3.63 -24.45
CA ARG A 103 -11.07 4.97 -24.31
C ARG A 103 -10.83 5.38 -22.87
N LEU A 104 -11.74 5.07 -21.94
CA LEU A 104 -11.57 5.41 -20.52
C LEU A 104 -10.28 4.83 -19.94
N TYR A 105 -9.92 3.58 -20.29
CA TYR A 105 -8.67 2.97 -19.88
C TYR A 105 -7.46 3.76 -20.39
N VAL A 106 -7.46 4.13 -21.68
CA VAL A 106 -6.36 4.89 -22.32
C VAL A 106 -6.20 6.25 -21.65
N ASP A 107 -7.29 6.96 -21.43
CA ASP A 107 -7.28 8.29 -20.82
C ASP A 107 -6.83 8.24 -19.35
N GLN A 108 -7.26 7.23 -18.58
CA GLN A 108 -6.78 7.03 -17.22
C GLN A 108 -5.29 6.61 -17.18
N VAL A 109 -4.79 5.88 -18.18
CA VAL A 109 -3.35 5.57 -18.29
C VAL A 109 -2.56 6.83 -18.61
N ALA A 110 -3.04 7.72 -19.48
CA ALA A 110 -2.39 8.99 -19.78
C ALA A 110 -2.28 9.87 -18.51
N LEU A 111 -3.40 10.01 -17.78
CA LEU A 111 -3.43 10.75 -16.52
C LEU A 111 -2.50 10.12 -15.46
N ARG A 112 -2.52 8.78 -15.33
CA ARG A 112 -1.60 8.06 -14.45
C ARG A 112 -0.15 8.36 -14.80
N SER A 113 0.19 8.37 -16.09
CA SER A 113 1.56 8.62 -16.54
C SER A 113 2.03 10.02 -16.16
N LEU A 114 1.17 11.03 -16.31
CA LEU A 114 1.43 12.38 -15.85
C LEU A 114 1.70 12.40 -14.32
N PHE A 115 0.79 11.81 -13.53
CA PHE A 115 0.92 11.80 -12.08
C PHE A 115 2.14 11.01 -11.60
N GLN A 116 2.46 9.90 -12.24
CA GLN A 116 3.62 9.07 -11.90
C GLN A 116 4.95 9.74 -12.22
N ASN A 117 5.02 10.47 -13.35
CA ASN A 117 6.26 11.11 -13.79
C ASN A 117 6.52 12.42 -13.03
N ASP A 118 5.47 13.25 -12.83
CA ASP A 118 5.62 14.59 -12.30
C ASP A 118 5.44 14.66 -10.76
N PHE A 119 4.67 13.73 -10.16
CA PHE A 119 4.27 13.85 -8.75
C PHE A 119 4.63 12.66 -7.86
N ALA A 120 5.18 11.57 -8.39
CA ALA A 120 5.57 10.44 -7.54
C ALA A 120 6.64 10.80 -6.48
N ALA A 121 7.45 11.81 -6.74
CA ALA A 121 8.44 12.34 -5.81
C ALA A 121 7.80 13.00 -4.56
N LEU A 122 6.55 13.44 -4.66
CA LEU A 122 5.81 14.03 -3.54
C LEU A 122 5.36 13.00 -2.51
N TYR A 123 5.23 11.71 -2.91
CA TYR A 123 4.72 10.67 -2.01
C TYR A 123 5.58 10.57 -0.77
N HIS A 124 4.92 10.57 0.38
CA HIS A 124 5.60 10.47 1.67
C HIS A 124 6.54 9.27 1.72
N THR A 125 7.67 9.43 2.40
CA THR A 125 8.69 8.37 2.50
C THR A 125 8.18 7.11 3.21
N SER A 126 7.15 7.21 4.01
CA SER A 126 6.50 6.08 4.69
C SER A 126 5.41 5.38 3.84
N ALA A 127 5.07 5.91 2.64
CA ALA A 127 4.19 5.25 1.69
C ALA A 127 5.00 4.30 0.80
N PHE A 128 4.63 3.02 0.77
CA PHE A 128 5.39 1.98 0.03
C PHE A 128 4.62 1.37 -1.14
N ALA A 129 3.29 1.30 -1.07
CA ALA A 129 2.48 0.80 -2.17
C ALA A 129 2.47 1.76 -3.35
N TYR A 130 2.47 1.20 -4.56
CA TYR A 130 2.35 1.94 -5.83
C TYR A 130 3.47 2.96 -6.08
N CYS A 131 4.57 2.87 -5.37
CA CYS A 131 5.75 3.72 -5.51
C CYS A 131 6.85 2.97 -6.24
N LYS A 132 7.35 3.52 -7.35
CA LYS A 132 8.49 2.95 -8.08
C LYS A 132 9.71 2.85 -7.16
N GLY A 133 10.39 1.71 -7.18
CA GLY A 133 11.57 1.46 -6.35
C GLY A 133 11.26 1.13 -4.88
N ARG A 134 9.98 1.12 -4.45
CA ARG A 134 9.56 0.70 -3.11
C ARG A 134 8.84 -0.64 -3.17
N SER A 135 9.04 -1.48 -2.15
CA SER A 135 8.45 -2.82 -2.07
C SER A 135 8.03 -3.16 -0.65
N ILE A 136 7.32 -4.27 -0.50
CA ILE A 136 6.97 -4.86 0.80
C ILE A 136 8.24 -5.09 1.65
N LYS A 137 9.33 -5.57 1.02
CA LYS A 137 10.61 -5.78 1.70
C LYS A 137 11.17 -4.48 2.26
N HIS A 138 11.18 -3.41 1.46
CA HIS A 138 11.62 -2.09 1.91
C HIS A 138 10.75 -1.53 3.05
N CYS A 139 9.43 -1.81 3.01
CA CYS A 139 8.52 -1.45 4.09
C CYS A 139 8.96 -2.08 5.42
N ILE A 140 9.18 -3.41 5.43
CA ILE A 140 9.63 -4.13 6.62
C ILE A 140 11.05 -3.77 7.05
N GLN A 141 11.96 -3.47 6.12
CA GLN A 141 13.32 -3.03 6.43
C GLN A 141 13.36 -1.76 7.29
N ARG A 142 12.36 -0.87 7.17
CA ARG A 142 12.23 0.29 8.07
C ARG A 142 12.03 -0.12 9.52
N HIS A 143 11.16 -1.08 9.78
CA HIS A 143 10.92 -1.61 11.10
C HIS A 143 12.11 -2.42 11.62
N GLN A 144 12.78 -3.17 10.74
CA GLN A 144 14.00 -3.91 11.02
C GLN A 144 15.14 -2.98 11.43
N ALA A 145 15.38 -1.89 10.70
CA ALA A 145 16.43 -0.92 10.98
C ALA A 145 16.23 -0.24 12.35
N ASN A 146 14.99 -0.07 12.80
CA ASN A 146 14.69 0.43 14.14
C ASN A 146 14.91 -0.62 15.23
N GLY A 147 15.11 -1.89 14.91
CA GLY A 147 15.13 -2.96 15.90
C GLY A 147 13.78 -3.17 16.59
N SER A 148 12.70 -2.90 15.88
CA SER A 148 11.32 -2.96 16.41
C SER A 148 10.96 -4.37 16.85
N LYS A 149 10.39 -4.49 18.05
CA LYS A 149 9.95 -5.76 18.65
C LYS A 149 8.44 -5.87 18.81
N TRP A 150 7.72 -4.75 18.79
CA TRP A 150 6.27 -4.68 18.94
C TRP A 150 5.64 -3.99 17.75
N PHE A 151 4.54 -4.54 17.27
CA PHE A 151 3.91 -4.15 16.00
C PHE A 151 2.40 -4.00 16.19
N LEU A 152 1.88 -2.87 15.74
CA LEU A 152 0.45 -2.59 15.59
C LEU A 152 0.14 -2.47 14.10
N LYS A 153 -0.77 -3.32 13.62
CA LYS A 153 -1.31 -3.26 12.26
C LYS A 153 -2.73 -2.71 12.29
N LEU A 154 -3.01 -1.75 11.41
CA LEU A 154 -4.32 -1.15 11.19
C LEU A 154 -4.70 -1.25 9.72
N ASP A 155 -6.00 -1.25 9.43
CA ASP A 155 -6.55 -1.31 8.08
C ASP A 155 -7.69 -0.30 7.98
N PHE A 156 -7.82 0.41 6.87
CA PHE A 156 -8.92 1.33 6.63
C PHE A 156 -10.13 0.62 6.03
N GLU A 157 -11.33 1.04 6.47
CA GLU A 157 -12.57 0.59 5.87
C GLU A 157 -12.79 1.26 4.51
N ASN A 158 -13.08 0.45 3.48
CA ASN A 158 -13.47 0.91 2.14
C ASN A 158 -12.62 2.09 1.63
N PHE A 159 -11.28 1.97 1.74
CA PHE A 159 -10.32 3.04 1.50
C PHE A 159 -10.56 3.78 0.17
N PHE A 160 -10.61 3.05 -0.95
CA PHE A 160 -10.85 3.65 -2.26
C PHE A 160 -12.25 4.23 -2.39
N GLY A 161 -13.28 3.50 -1.97
CA GLY A 161 -14.67 3.94 -2.08
C GLY A 161 -15.00 5.19 -1.25
N ASN A 162 -14.31 5.38 -0.13
CA ASN A 162 -14.45 6.57 0.71
C ASN A 162 -13.63 7.79 0.19
N THR A 163 -12.80 7.60 -0.84
CA THR A 163 -12.03 8.67 -1.45
C THR A 163 -12.85 9.37 -2.54
N SER A 164 -13.70 10.30 -2.15
CA SER A 164 -14.56 11.07 -3.07
C SER A 164 -13.78 12.16 -3.81
N LYS A 165 -14.32 12.63 -4.96
CA LYS A 165 -13.74 13.75 -5.72
C LYS A 165 -13.58 15.01 -4.85
N THR A 166 -14.61 15.38 -4.10
CA THR A 166 -14.56 16.54 -3.20
C THR A 166 -13.43 16.43 -2.19
N PHE A 167 -13.29 15.25 -1.57
CA PHE A 167 -12.18 15.00 -0.64
C PHE A 167 -10.81 15.09 -1.34
N VAL A 168 -10.65 14.52 -2.54
CA VAL A 168 -9.40 14.63 -3.31
C VAL A 168 -9.03 16.08 -3.54
N LEU A 169 -9.96 16.91 -4.04
CA LEU A 169 -9.71 18.34 -4.26
C LEU A 169 -9.33 19.06 -2.96
N GLN A 170 -10.04 18.80 -1.86
CA GLN A 170 -9.71 19.38 -0.55
C GLN A 170 -8.31 19.03 -0.05
N GLN A 171 -7.83 17.83 -0.35
CA GLN A 171 -6.46 17.45 0.02
C GLN A 171 -5.42 18.05 -0.92
N LEU A 172 -5.70 18.11 -2.22
CA LEU A 172 -4.82 18.74 -3.20
C LEU A 172 -4.62 20.24 -2.94
N GLU A 173 -5.61 20.93 -2.37
CA GLU A 173 -5.47 22.32 -1.91
C GLU A 173 -4.37 22.53 -0.85
N LYS A 174 -3.94 21.45 -0.18
CA LYS A 174 -2.90 21.50 0.86
C LYS A 174 -1.52 21.10 0.34
N ILE A 175 -1.41 20.67 -0.91
CA ILE A 175 -0.22 20.02 -1.46
C ILE A 175 0.27 20.80 -2.67
N ALA A 176 1.46 21.40 -2.60
CA ALA A 176 2.10 22.00 -3.78
C ALA A 176 2.52 20.88 -4.76
N PRO A 177 2.44 21.07 -6.09
CA PRO A 177 2.04 22.32 -6.78
C PRO A 177 0.53 22.50 -6.96
N PHE A 178 -0.31 21.54 -6.54
CA PHE A 178 -1.76 21.61 -6.73
C PHE A 178 -2.40 22.77 -5.99
N SER A 179 -1.92 23.09 -4.79
CA SER A 179 -2.36 24.28 -4.04
C SER A 179 -2.18 25.54 -4.84
N GLU A 180 -1.08 25.65 -5.59
CA GLU A 180 -0.80 26.80 -6.46
C GLU A 180 -1.72 26.82 -7.69
N VAL A 181 -1.92 25.66 -8.35
CA VAL A 181 -2.87 25.50 -9.46
C VAL A 181 -4.28 25.92 -9.05
N MET A 182 -4.69 25.60 -7.81
CA MET A 182 -6.05 25.87 -7.31
C MET A 182 -6.25 27.28 -6.74
N ARG A 183 -5.23 28.17 -6.77
CA ARG A 183 -5.36 29.57 -6.32
C ARG A 183 -6.30 30.40 -7.19
N ASP A 184 -6.32 30.12 -8.50
CA ASP A 184 -7.25 30.78 -9.42
C ASP A 184 -8.39 29.85 -9.87
N ALA A 185 -9.47 30.46 -10.39
CA ALA A 185 -10.66 29.71 -10.79
C ALA A 185 -10.41 28.80 -12.01
N TYR A 186 -9.58 29.24 -12.95
CA TYR A 186 -9.28 28.49 -14.16
C TYR A 186 -8.47 27.24 -13.85
N GLY A 187 -7.38 27.36 -13.09
CA GLY A 187 -6.57 26.21 -12.67
C GLY A 187 -7.38 25.20 -11.85
N ARG A 188 -8.24 25.69 -10.95
CA ARG A 188 -9.17 24.85 -10.17
C ARG A 188 -10.13 24.06 -11.08
N GLU A 189 -10.71 24.72 -12.08
CA GLU A 189 -11.62 24.08 -13.04
C GLU A 189 -10.88 23.01 -13.86
N ILE A 190 -9.71 23.34 -14.40
CA ILE A 190 -8.88 22.41 -15.18
C ILE A 190 -8.51 21.18 -14.36
N LEU A 191 -8.00 21.35 -13.14
CA LEU A 191 -7.64 20.23 -12.27
C LEU A 191 -8.86 19.39 -11.92
N SER A 192 -9.97 20.04 -11.57
CA SER A 192 -11.24 19.35 -11.25
C SER A 192 -11.72 18.49 -12.43
N LYS A 193 -11.70 19.05 -13.65
CA LYS A 193 -12.10 18.35 -14.87
C LYS A 193 -11.12 17.22 -15.22
N ALA A 194 -9.82 17.45 -15.06
CA ALA A 194 -8.80 16.42 -15.34
C ALA A 194 -8.96 15.16 -14.49
N ILE A 195 -9.42 15.29 -13.25
CA ILE A 195 -9.63 14.12 -12.37
C ILE A 195 -11.04 13.53 -12.42
N ASP A 196 -11.97 14.10 -13.20
CA ASP A 196 -13.38 13.60 -13.27
C ASP A 196 -13.47 12.13 -13.66
N ILE A 197 -12.66 11.71 -14.63
CA ILE A 197 -12.65 10.32 -15.12
C ILE A 197 -12.13 9.30 -14.09
N CYS A 198 -11.66 9.75 -12.92
CA CYS A 198 -11.10 8.88 -11.89
C CYS A 198 -12.17 8.28 -10.97
N PHE A 199 -13.38 8.83 -10.96
CA PHE A 199 -14.41 8.49 -9.98
C PHE A 199 -15.55 7.70 -10.58
N PHE A 200 -16.03 6.72 -9.79
CA PHE A 200 -17.21 5.92 -10.12
C PHE A 200 -17.89 5.46 -8.82
N GLY A 201 -19.23 5.53 -8.75
CA GLY A 201 -19.99 5.15 -7.56
C GLY A 201 -19.71 6.04 -6.32
N GLY A 202 -19.31 7.30 -6.53
CA GLY A 202 -19.08 8.27 -5.45
C GLY A 202 -17.67 8.28 -4.88
N GLY A 203 -16.79 7.36 -5.29
CA GLY A 203 -15.39 7.27 -4.84
C GLY A 203 -14.44 6.81 -5.93
N LEU A 204 -13.20 6.51 -5.54
CA LEU A 204 -12.23 5.90 -6.44
C LEU A 204 -12.55 4.41 -6.62
N PRO A 205 -12.75 3.91 -7.84
CA PRO A 205 -13.00 2.50 -8.07
C PRO A 205 -11.74 1.65 -7.91
N GLN A 206 -11.89 0.42 -7.41
CA GLN A 206 -10.81 -0.55 -7.37
C GLN A 206 -10.64 -1.20 -8.76
N GLY A 207 -9.39 -1.31 -9.22
CA GLY A 207 -9.07 -1.90 -10.53
C GLY A 207 -8.74 -0.89 -11.62
N THR A 208 -8.70 0.39 -11.30
CA THR A 208 -8.31 1.45 -12.24
C THR A 208 -6.83 1.78 -12.15
N PRO A 209 -6.21 2.25 -13.26
CA PRO A 209 -4.79 2.59 -13.27
C PRO A 209 -4.44 3.81 -12.41
N ILE A 210 -5.36 4.77 -12.24
CA ILE A 210 -5.08 6.06 -11.58
C ILE A 210 -5.41 6.08 -10.08
N SER A 211 -6.39 5.30 -9.61
CA SER A 211 -6.82 5.31 -8.20
C SER A 211 -5.68 5.16 -7.20
N PRO A 212 -4.68 4.26 -7.42
CA PRO A 212 -3.52 4.15 -6.54
C PRO A 212 -2.68 5.43 -6.41
N MET A 213 -2.53 6.17 -7.50
CA MET A 213 -1.74 7.40 -7.52
C MET A 213 -2.42 8.51 -6.70
N LEU A 214 -3.73 8.69 -6.91
CA LEU A 214 -4.52 9.67 -6.17
C LEU A 214 -4.55 9.34 -4.68
N THR A 215 -4.72 8.07 -4.30
CA THR A 215 -4.71 7.70 -2.87
C THR A 215 -3.38 8.01 -2.20
N ASN A 216 -2.23 7.83 -2.88
CA ASN A 216 -0.95 8.22 -2.31
C ASN A 216 -0.80 9.73 -2.14
N LEU A 217 -1.32 10.54 -3.07
CA LEU A 217 -1.30 12.01 -2.94
C LEU A 217 -2.16 12.49 -1.77
N VAL A 218 -3.44 12.08 -1.72
CA VAL A 218 -4.35 12.57 -0.68
C VAL A 218 -3.95 12.16 0.73
N MET A 219 -3.14 11.11 0.86
CA MET A 219 -2.62 10.65 2.16
C MET A 219 -1.38 11.41 2.63
N ILE A 220 -0.76 12.25 1.80
CA ILE A 220 0.45 12.98 2.18
C ILE A 220 0.27 13.79 3.48
N PRO A 221 -0.79 14.60 3.67
CA PRO A 221 -0.96 15.36 4.91
C PRO A 221 -1.10 14.48 6.15
N PHE A 222 -1.80 13.35 6.02
CA PHE A 222 -1.93 12.38 7.10
C PHE A 222 -0.60 11.68 7.41
N ASP A 223 0.09 11.19 6.36
CA ASP A 223 1.35 10.47 6.50
C ASP A 223 2.41 11.33 7.22
N HIS A 224 2.47 12.61 6.90
CA HIS A 224 3.37 13.54 7.58
C HIS A 224 2.98 13.81 9.02
N ALA A 225 1.70 14.11 9.27
CA ALA A 225 1.24 14.42 10.61
C ALA A 225 1.51 13.25 11.58
N ILE A 226 1.11 12.04 11.19
CA ILE A 226 1.30 10.84 12.03
C ILE A 226 2.76 10.44 12.15
N SER A 227 3.54 10.52 11.05
CA SER A 227 4.96 10.18 11.06
C SER A 227 5.75 11.10 11.98
N ASN A 228 5.49 12.41 11.93
CA ASN A 228 6.18 13.40 12.78
C ASN A 228 5.86 13.20 14.28
N LEU A 229 4.60 12.89 14.60
CA LEU A 229 4.20 12.62 15.98
C LEU A 229 4.87 11.36 16.52
N LEU A 230 4.86 10.28 15.75
CA LEU A 230 5.37 8.99 16.17
C LEU A 230 6.91 8.94 16.19
N HIS A 231 7.57 9.56 15.22
CA HIS A 231 9.03 9.50 15.08
C HIS A 231 9.76 10.12 16.27
N LYS A 232 9.26 11.21 16.83
CA LYS A 232 9.84 11.88 18.01
C LYS A 232 9.96 10.96 19.24
N HIS A 233 9.18 9.88 19.25
CA HIS A 233 9.09 8.92 20.36
C HIS A 233 9.61 7.52 19.99
N GLY A 234 10.42 7.42 18.93
CA GLY A 234 11.07 6.18 18.54
C GLY A 234 10.16 5.17 17.83
N PHE A 235 8.94 5.54 17.49
CA PHE A 235 8.06 4.70 16.68
C PHE A 235 8.42 4.77 15.20
N VAL A 236 8.22 3.67 14.51
CA VAL A 236 8.27 3.60 13.04
C VAL A 236 6.86 3.48 12.52
N TYR A 237 6.52 4.33 11.57
CA TYR A 237 5.28 4.33 10.82
C TYR A 237 5.55 3.97 9.35
N THR A 238 4.76 3.06 8.80
CA THR A 238 4.73 2.75 7.37
C THR A 238 3.30 2.51 6.89
N ARG A 239 3.04 2.82 5.62
CA ARG A 239 1.76 2.59 4.97
C ARG A 239 1.96 1.85 3.64
N TYR A 240 1.19 0.79 3.44
CA TYR A 240 1.10 0.07 2.17
C TYR A 240 -0.36 0.08 1.70
N ALA A 241 -0.73 1.02 0.85
CA ALA A 241 -2.12 1.33 0.47
C ALA A 241 -2.97 1.71 1.70
N ASP A 242 -3.94 0.85 2.05
CA ASP A 242 -4.82 0.94 3.21
C ASP A 242 -4.25 0.29 4.48
N ASP A 243 -3.22 -0.55 4.33
CA ASP A 243 -2.54 -1.20 5.47
C ASP A 243 -1.54 -0.23 6.13
N ILE A 244 -1.75 0.08 7.41
CA ILE A 244 -0.82 0.85 8.25
C ILE A 244 -0.11 -0.11 9.19
N GLN A 245 1.20 0.09 9.36
CA GLN A 245 1.97 -0.56 10.40
C GLN A 245 2.73 0.47 11.24
N ILE A 246 2.60 0.34 12.55
CA ILE A 246 3.32 1.14 13.55
C ILE A 246 4.08 0.17 14.44
N SER A 247 5.34 0.46 14.73
CA SER A 247 6.17 -0.42 15.56
C SER A 247 7.08 0.36 16.48
N HIS A 248 7.51 -0.33 17.55
CA HIS A 248 8.41 0.22 18.54
C HIS A 248 9.32 -0.88 19.10
N ARG A 249 10.45 -0.49 19.71
CA ARG A 249 11.38 -1.43 20.40
C ARG A 249 10.77 -2.02 21.66
N GLU A 250 10.02 -1.21 22.40
CA GLU A 250 9.37 -1.58 23.65
C GLU A 250 7.87 -1.80 23.46
N LYS A 251 7.27 -2.54 24.40
CA LYS A 251 5.82 -2.76 24.41
C LYS A 251 5.10 -1.43 24.68
N PHE A 252 4.03 -1.18 23.94
CA PHE A 252 3.22 0.03 24.04
C PHE A 252 1.72 -0.32 24.08
N SER A 253 0.91 0.66 24.49
CA SER A 253 -0.54 0.54 24.50
C SER A 253 -1.09 0.68 23.07
N PRO A 254 -1.65 -0.38 22.45
CA PRO A 254 -2.21 -0.29 21.11
C PRO A 254 -3.44 0.64 21.05
N GLY A 255 -4.23 0.70 22.14
CA GLY A 255 -5.42 1.56 22.21
C GLY A 255 -5.08 3.05 22.12
N GLU A 256 -3.98 3.46 22.76
CA GLU A 256 -3.53 4.85 22.71
C GLU A 256 -3.05 5.25 21.34
N ILE A 257 -2.28 4.39 20.67
CA ILE A 257 -1.83 4.64 19.29
C ILE A 257 -3.01 4.66 18.33
N VAL A 258 -4.00 3.75 18.47
CA VAL A 258 -5.23 3.78 17.68
C VAL A 258 -5.99 5.10 17.87
N ASN A 259 -6.08 5.59 19.11
CA ASN A 259 -6.73 6.88 19.39
C ASN A 259 -5.96 8.04 18.77
N LEU A 260 -4.63 8.03 18.84
CA LEU A 260 -3.79 9.04 18.16
C LEU A 260 -4.04 9.05 16.66
N VAL A 261 -4.07 7.89 16.02
CA VAL A 261 -4.39 7.77 14.58
C VAL A 261 -5.77 8.35 14.28
N LYS A 262 -6.80 8.05 15.10
CA LYS A 262 -8.15 8.60 14.94
C LYS A 262 -8.20 10.13 15.10
N ILE A 263 -7.40 10.69 16.02
CA ILE A 263 -7.29 12.14 16.20
C ILE A 263 -6.69 12.76 14.94
N VAL A 264 -5.58 12.25 14.44
CA VAL A 264 -4.91 12.76 13.23
C VAL A 264 -5.83 12.65 12.01
N LEU A 265 -6.56 11.53 11.84
CA LEU A 265 -7.55 11.39 10.77
C LEU A 265 -8.59 12.52 10.80
N ARG A 266 -9.11 12.83 11.99
CA ARG A 266 -10.10 13.91 12.19
C ARG A 266 -9.51 15.30 11.90
N GLU A 267 -8.32 15.58 12.42
CA GLU A 267 -7.64 16.87 12.22
C GLU A 267 -7.33 17.13 10.75
N GLN A 268 -6.90 16.09 10.02
CA GLN A 268 -6.65 16.17 8.59
C GLN A 268 -7.92 16.08 7.74
N LYS A 269 -9.11 15.98 8.38
CA LYS A 269 -10.43 15.85 7.72
C LYS A 269 -10.48 14.65 6.77
N MET A 270 -9.87 13.52 7.18
CA MET A 270 -9.86 12.28 6.41
C MET A 270 -11.20 11.54 6.56
N PRO A 271 -11.78 11.00 5.46
CA PRO A 271 -13.05 10.28 5.51
C PRO A 271 -12.90 8.82 5.98
N TYR A 272 -11.70 8.42 6.41
CA TYR A 272 -11.38 7.03 6.69
C TYR A 272 -11.68 6.64 8.13
N ARG A 273 -12.10 5.38 8.29
CA ARG A 273 -12.31 4.73 9.58
C ARG A 273 -11.38 3.52 9.70
N ILE A 274 -10.89 3.27 10.92
CA ILE A 274 -10.09 2.08 11.21
C ILE A 274 -11.01 0.87 11.34
N LYS A 275 -10.68 -0.21 10.66
CA LYS A 275 -11.37 -1.48 10.74
C LYS A 275 -10.89 -2.25 11.98
N ASN A 276 -11.66 -2.13 13.08
CA ASN A 276 -11.27 -2.67 14.39
C ASN A 276 -11.04 -4.20 14.36
N GLU A 277 -11.87 -4.95 13.63
CA GLU A 277 -11.76 -6.41 13.49
C GLU A 277 -10.48 -6.89 12.80
N LYS A 278 -9.82 -6.01 12.04
CA LYS A 278 -8.54 -6.28 11.40
C LYS A 278 -7.35 -5.71 12.16
N THR A 279 -7.58 -4.93 13.21
CA THR A 279 -6.50 -4.43 14.08
C THR A 279 -5.80 -5.61 14.75
N ARG A 280 -4.47 -5.65 14.64
CA ARG A 280 -3.62 -6.69 15.23
C ARG A 280 -2.46 -6.05 15.96
N PHE A 281 -2.18 -6.55 17.16
CA PHE A 281 -1.03 -6.16 17.97
C PHE A 281 -0.27 -7.41 18.39
N GLY A 282 1.07 -7.37 18.30
CA GLY A 282 1.90 -8.51 18.64
C GLY A 282 3.38 -8.16 18.66
N SER A 283 4.18 -9.11 19.17
CA SER A 283 5.64 -8.98 19.24
C SER A 283 6.34 -9.79 18.14
N SER A 284 7.65 -9.56 17.98
CA SER A 284 8.52 -10.36 17.11
C SER A 284 8.61 -11.83 17.53
N SER A 285 8.28 -12.16 18.79
CA SER A 285 8.17 -13.55 19.27
C SER A 285 6.89 -14.23 18.81
N GLY A 286 5.93 -13.48 18.26
CA GLY A 286 4.64 -13.97 17.78
C GLY A 286 4.46 -13.78 16.27
N ARG A 287 3.19 -13.83 15.84
CA ARG A 287 2.82 -13.62 14.44
C ARG A 287 2.68 -12.11 14.15
N ASN A 288 3.76 -11.47 13.75
CA ASN A 288 3.80 -10.04 13.40
C ASN A 288 3.73 -9.80 11.87
N TRP A 289 2.90 -10.56 11.18
CA TRP A 289 2.81 -10.53 9.73
C TRP A 289 2.54 -9.13 9.16
N ASN A 290 3.46 -8.66 8.32
CA ASN A 290 3.27 -7.48 7.52
C ASN A 290 3.28 -7.88 6.04
N LEU A 291 2.12 -7.83 5.40
CA LEU A 291 1.97 -8.10 3.96
C LEU A 291 2.58 -9.44 3.51
N GLY A 292 2.53 -10.46 4.37
CA GLY A 292 3.10 -11.79 4.10
C GLY A 292 4.56 -11.95 4.51
N LEU A 293 5.19 -10.94 5.09
CA LEU A 293 6.52 -11.00 5.68
C LEU A 293 6.45 -10.75 7.19
N MET A 294 7.46 -11.20 7.92
CA MET A 294 7.61 -10.95 9.35
C MET A 294 9.07 -10.72 9.73
N LEU A 295 9.29 -10.09 10.89
CA LEU A 295 10.57 -10.07 11.55
C LEU A 295 10.60 -11.18 12.60
N ASN A 296 11.64 -12.02 12.59
CA ASN A 296 11.85 -13.03 13.60
C ASN A 296 12.55 -12.45 14.85
N ASN A 297 12.76 -13.28 15.88
CA ASN A 297 13.41 -12.85 17.13
C ASN A 297 14.84 -12.33 16.94
N GLU A 298 15.51 -12.76 15.86
CA GLU A 298 16.85 -12.32 15.48
C GLU A 298 16.82 -11.04 14.61
N ASN A 299 15.66 -10.41 14.51
CA ASN A 299 15.44 -9.23 13.68
C ASN A 299 15.72 -9.49 12.18
N ARG A 300 15.53 -10.72 11.70
CA ARG A 300 15.66 -11.08 10.27
C ARG A 300 14.29 -11.11 9.61
N ILE A 301 14.23 -10.61 8.37
CA ILE A 301 13.02 -10.68 7.54
C ILE A 301 12.85 -12.11 7.04
N THR A 302 11.65 -12.67 7.22
CA THR A 302 11.32 -14.03 6.79
C THR A 302 9.90 -14.12 6.24
N ILE A 303 9.68 -15.06 5.33
CA ILE A 303 8.34 -15.46 4.86
C ILE A 303 7.66 -16.48 5.78
N GLY A 304 8.36 -16.91 6.84
CA GLY A 304 7.86 -17.80 7.89
C GLY A 304 7.90 -19.28 7.57
N HIS A 305 7.92 -20.07 8.63
CA HIS A 305 8.18 -21.50 8.60
C HIS A 305 7.20 -22.32 7.73
N GLU A 306 5.92 -21.95 7.72
CA GLU A 306 4.93 -22.64 6.89
C GLU A 306 5.20 -22.47 5.39
N GLU A 307 5.57 -21.29 4.95
CA GLU A 307 5.93 -21.06 3.54
C GLU A 307 7.26 -21.73 3.19
N HIS A 308 8.21 -21.81 4.13
CA HIS A 308 9.43 -22.62 3.98
C HIS A 308 9.10 -24.09 3.71
N LYS A 309 8.23 -24.69 4.52
CA LYS A 309 7.78 -26.09 4.34
C LYS A 309 7.09 -26.28 2.99
N ARG A 310 6.17 -25.35 2.64
CA ARG A 310 5.45 -25.42 1.36
C ARG A 310 6.38 -25.30 0.16
N MET A 311 7.35 -24.41 0.22
CA MET A 311 8.33 -24.24 -0.86
C MET A 311 9.18 -25.50 -1.02
N LYS A 312 9.72 -26.02 0.09
CA LYS A 312 10.50 -27.27 0.08
C LYS A 312 9.70 -28.45 -0.50
N ALA A 313 8.45 -28.61 -0.07
CA ALA A 313 7.57 -29.66 -0.58
C ALA A 313 7.30 -29.52 -2.09
N ARG A 314 7.05 -28.28 -2.56
CA ARG A 314 6.81 -28.02 -3.99
C ARG A 314 8.03 -28.29 -4.86
N ILE A 315 9.21 -27.84 -4.43
CA ILE A 315 10.47 -28.12 -5.16
C ILE A 315 10.70 -29.63 -5.20
N HIS A 316 10.50 -30.34 -4.09
CA HIS A 316 10.64 -31.81 -4.03
C HIS A 316 9.65 -32.49 -4.96
N SER A 317 8.36 -32.16 -4.91
CA SER A 317 7.34 -32.75 -5.79
C SER A 317 7.67 -32.48 -7.27
N PHE A 318 8.02 -31.24 -7.63
CA PHE A 318 8.44 -30.94 -8.99
C PHE A 318 9.60 -31.83 -9.48
N VAL A 319 10.64 -31.99 -8.65
CA VAL A 319 11.80 -32.84 -9.03
C VAL A 319 11.37 -34.30 -9.19
N MET A 320 10.59 -34.83 -8.24
CA MET A 320 10.12 -36.22 -8.33
C MET A 320 9.28 -36.47 -9.58
N ASP A 321 8.32 -35.57 -9.86
CA ASP A 321 7.45 -35.71 -11.02
C ASP A 321 8.23 -35.61 -12.34
N GLU A 322 9.15 -34.64 -12.47
CA GLU A 322 9.99 -34.51 -13.66
C GLU A 322 10.94 -35.71 -13.88
N THR A 323 11.46 -36.32 -12.80
CA THR A 323 12.34 -37.49 -12.89
C THR A 323 11.56 -38.80 -13.20
N HIS A 324 10.28 -38.87 -12.83
CA HIS A 324 9.40 -40.01 -13.13
C HIS A 324 8.59 -39.82 -14.42
N HIS A 325 8.97 -38.89 -15.28
CA HIS A 325 8.30 -38.63 -16.56
C HIS A 325 6.84 -38.19 -16.44
N ASN A 326 6.47 -37.57 -15.33
CA ASN A 326 5.16 -36.96 -15.10
C ASN A 326 5.29 -35.43 -15.11
N PRO A 327 5.43 -34.79 -16.29
CA PRO A 327 5.77 -33.39 -16.38
C PRO A 327 4.63 -32.46 -15.91
N TRP A 328 4.99 -31.44 -15.14
CA TRP A 328 4.05 -30.41 -14.73
C TRP A 328 3.56 -29.58 -15.92
N SER A 329 2.36 -29.02 -15.77
CA SER A 329 1.85 -28.05 -16.72
C SER A 329 2.78 -26.82 -16.78
N HIS A 330 2.81 -26.14 -17.93
CA HIS A 330 3.61 -24.92 -18.09
C HIS A 330 3.24 -23.85 -17.05
N GLU A 331 1.95 -23.71 -16.77
CA GLU A 331 1.43 -22.76 -15.80
C GLU A 331 1.94 -23.08 -14.37
N ASP A 332 1.97 -24.35 -13.98
CA ASP A 332 2.47 -24.74 -12.65
C ASP A 332 3.98 -24.54 -12.52
N VAL A 333 4.73 -24.81 -13.59
CA VAL A 333 6.17 -24.55 -13.66
C VAL A 333 6.45 -23.04 -13.55
N GLN A 334 5.70 -22.20 -14.27
CA GLN A 334 5.82 -20.74 -14.15
C GLN A 334 5.43 -20.25 -12.74
N ARG A 335 4.39 -20.81 -12.14
CA ARG A 335 4.00 -20.50 -10.76
C ARG A 335 5.09 -20.89 -9.75
N LEU A 336 5.74 -22.05 -9.93
CA LEU A 336 6.87 -22.47 -9.10
C LEU A 336 8.03 -21.50 -9.26
N ALA A 337 8.43 -21.20 -10.49
CA ALA A 337 9.54 -20.28 -10.78
C ALA A 337 9.30 -18.89 -10.20
N GLY A 338 8.10 -18.33 -10.38
CA GLY A 338 7.75 -17.01 -9.84
C GLY A 338 7.75 -16.97 -8.30
N ARG A 339 7.26 -18.04 -7.65
CA ARG A 339 7.30 -18.14 -6.19
C ARG A 339 8.72 -18.32 -5.65
N LEU A 340 9.55 -19.09 -6.35
CA LEU A 340 10.95 -19.26 -5.98
C LEU A 340 11.72 -17.95 -6.11
N ALA A 341 11.55 -17.21 -7.22
CA ALA A 341 12.18 -15.91 -7.42
C ALA A 341 11.76 -14.90 -6.32
N TYR A 342 10.47 -14.90 -5.94
CA TYR A 342 10.01 -14.10 -4.80
C TYR A 342 10.70 -14.53 -3.50
N PHE A 343 10.79 -15.85 -3.24
CA PHE A 343 11.44 -16.39 -2.05
C PHE A 343 12.93 -15.99 -2.00
N GLU A 344 13.66 -16.18 -3.10
CA GLU A 344 15.06 -15.77 -3.23
C GLU A 344 15.26 -14.26 -3.01
N SER A 345 14.32 -13.44 -3.45
CA SER A 345 14.37 -11.98 -3.23
C SER A 345 14.28 -11.60 -1.75
N ILE A 346 13.64 -12.43 -0.91
CA ILE A 346 13.47 -12.18 0.54
C ILE A 346 14.56 -12.87 1.36
N GLU A 347 14.75 -14.19 1.16
CA GLU A 347 15.64 -15.04 1.93
C GLU A 347 16.59 -15.87 1.01
N PRO A 348 17.53 -15.22 0.31
CA PRO A 348 18.35 -15.88 -0.71
C PRO A 348 19.16 -17.07 -0.16
N TYR A 349 19.76 -16.95 1.01
CA TYR A 349 20.54 -18.02 1.63
C TYR A 349 19.69 -19.25 1.95
N TYR A 350 18.47 -19.04 2.46
CA TYR A 350 17.58 -20.14 2.79
C TYR A 350 17.02 -20.81 1.53
N ALA A 351 16.71 -20.04 0.50
CA ALA A 351 16.30 -20.59 -0.81
C ALA A 351 17.39 -21.48 -1.41
N GLN A 352 18.64 -21.01 -1.44
CA GLN A 352 19.79 -21.78 -1.91
C GLN A 352 20.03 -23.03 -1.07
N HIS A 353 19.86 -22.95 0.25
CA HIS A 353 19.99 -24.12 1.14
C HIS A 353 18.93 -25.20 0.85
N ILE A 354 17.67 -24.81 0.60
CA ILE A 354 16.63 -25.75 0.20
C ILE A 354 17.00 -26.45 -1.11
N ILE A 355 17.39 -25.68 -2.14
CA ILE A 355 17.78 -26.22 -3.45
C ILE A 355 18.96 -27.17 -3.31
N PHE A 356 20.00 -26.76 -2.59
CA PHE A 356 21.18 -27.60 -2.33
C PHE A 356 20.81 -28.91 -1.63
N SER A 357 19.97 -28.84 -0.59
CA SER A 357 19.52 -30.03 0.17
C SER A 357 18.75 -31.00 -0.71
N ILE A 358 17.90 -30.53 -1.61
CA ILE A 358 17.14 -31.37 -2.54
C ILE A 358 18.05 -31.95 -3.60
N ASN A 359 18.92 -31.15 -4.20
CA ASN A 359 19.89 -31.63 -5.19
C ASN A 359 20.73 -32.76 -4.63
N LYS A 360 21.28 -32.61 -3.41
CA LYS A 360 22.09 -33.62 -2.75
C LYS A 360 21.29 -34.90 -2.41
N LYS A 361 20.03 -34.75 -1.96
CA LYS A 361 19.19 -35.87 -1.55
C LYS A 361 18.73 -36.74 -2.73
N LEU A 362 18.42 -36.10 -3.86
CA LEU A 362 17.81 -36.73 -5.03
C LEU A 362 18.80 -36.93 -6.18
N ASP A 363 20.06 -36.54 -6.00
CA ASP A 363 21.13 -36.59 -7.02
C ASP A 363 20.71 -35.91 -8.34
N VAL A 364 20.20 -34.71 -8.25
CA VAL A 364 19.67 -33.95 -9.39
C VAL A 364 20.21 -32.53 -9.42
N ASN A 365 20.05 -31.87 -10.55
CA ASN A 365 20.24 -30.42 -10.68
C ASN A 365 18.88 -29.76 -10.90
N PHE A 366 18.27 -29.26 -9.83
CA PHE A 366 16.97 -28.60 -9.86
C PHE A 366 16.91 -27.44 -10.85
N ASN A 367 17.93 -26.56 -10.87
CA ASN A 367 17.94 -25.39 -11.76
C ASN A 367 17.92 -25.80 -13.23
N ARG A 368 18.67 -26.88 -13.57
CA ARG A 368 18.67 -27.44 -14.93
C ARG A 368 17.30 -28.04 -15.29
N LEU A 369 16.67 -28.74 -14.37
CA LEU A 369 15.32 -29.32 -14.55
C LEU A 369 14.28 -28.20 -14.75
N LEU A 370 14.29 -27.19 -13.88
CA LEU A 370 13.38 -26.04 -13.96
C LEU A 370 13.55 -25.29 -15.29
N HIS A 371 14.79 -25.01 -15.70
CA HIS A 371 15.06 -24.37 -16.97
C HIS A 371 14.59 -25.18 -18.19
N LYS A 372 14.80 -26.52 -18.15
CA LYS A 372 14.31 -27.44 -19.19
C LYS A 372 12.78 -27.42 -19.24
N ALA A 373 12.11 -27.47 -18.08
CA ALA A 373 10.65 -27.44 -17.98
C ALA A 373 10.06 -26.11 -18.49
N LEU A 374 10.68 -24.98 -18.15
CA LEU A 374 10.26 -23.65 -18.65
C LEU A 374 10.41 -23.53 -20.17
N LYS A 375 11.44 -24.13 -20.76
CA LYS A 375 11.66 -24.11 -22.22
C LYS A 375 10.76 -25.06 -23.01
N ARG A 376 10.24 -26.13 -22.37
CA ARG A 376 9.45 -27.17 -23.03
C ARG A 376 8.20 -26.62 -23.75
N ASN A 377 7.64 -25.52 -23.28
CA ASN A 377 6.41 -24.93 -23.75
C ASN A 377 6.58 -23.54 -24.40
N THR A 378 7.77 -23.22 -24.90
CA THR A 378 7.95 -22.01 -25.75
C THR A 378 7.52 -22.20 -27.20
N GLN A 379 6.67 -23.19 -27.53
CA GLN A 379 5.87 -23.05 -28.74
C GLN A 379 4.96 -21.83 -28.56
N PRO A 380 4.88 -20.91 -29.56
CA PRO A 380 4.00 -19.76 -29.45
C PRO A 380 2.63 -20.28 -29.05
N ALA A 381 2.08 -19.74 -27.97
CA ALA A 381 0.70 -20.02 -27.60
C ALA A 381 -0.11 -19.78 -28.87
N GLN A 382 -0.76 -20.81 -29.40
CA GLN A 382 -1.81 -20.60 -30.39
C GLN A 382 -2.67 -19.51 -29.79
N GLN A 383 -2.81 -18.39 -30.53
CA GLN A 383 -3.70 -17.31 -30.10
C GLN A 383 -4.97 -17.98 -29.60
N PRO A 384 -5.40 -17.69 -28.36
CA PRO A 384 -6.59 -18.33 -27.81
C PRO A 384 -7.66 -18.20 -28.87
N SER A 385 -8.26 -19.31 -29.29
CA SER A 385 -9.29 -19.32 -30.30
C SER A 385 -10.35 -18.28 -29.93
N GLN A 386 -11.03 -17.69 -30.89
CA GLN A 386 -12.15 -16.78 -30.62
C GLN A 386 -13.10 -17.36 -29.56
N ASP A 387 -13.19 -18.69 -29.49
CA ASP A 387 -13.95 -19.43 -28.49
C ASP A 387 -13.41 -19.26 -27.06
N PHE A 388 -12.09 -19.18 -26.85
CA PHE A 388 -11.54 -18.94 -25.50
C PHE A 388 -12.00 -17.58 -24.95
N TRP A 389 -12.00 -16.54 -25.77
CA TRP A 389 -12.50 -15.22 -25.38
C TRP A 389 -14.02 -15.21 -25.20
N SER A 390 -14.76 -16.01 -25.96
CA SER A 390 -16.20 -16.17 -25.83
C SER A 390 -16.58 -16.98 -24.56
N ILE A 391 -15.77 -17.97 -24.18
CA ILE A 391 -15.93 -18.75 -22.93
C ILE A 391 -15.61 -17.87 -21.72
N LEU A 392 -14.52 -17.10 -21.77
CA LEU A 392 -14.19 -16.12 -20.71
C LEU A 392 -15.28 -15.04 -20.58
N ALA A 393 -15.86 -14.58 -21.68
CA ALA A 393 -16.96 -13.61 -21.68
C ALA A 393 -18.27 -14.20 -21.16
N ARG A 394 -18.45 -15.54 -21.17
CA ARG A 394 -19.63 -16.24 -20.60
C ARG A 394 -19.43 -16.70 -19.17
N ALA A 395 -18.18 -16.76 -18.68
CA ALA A 395 -17.83 -17.18 -17.33
C ALA A 395 -17.56 -15.99 -16.38
N VAL A 396 -17.80 -14.77 -16.86
CA VAL A 396 -17.63 -13.51 -16.09
C VAL A 396 -18.98 -12.83 -15.90
#